data_d0917d683843239e55df46b710b925b6
#
_entry.id   d0917d683843239e55df46b710b925b6
#
_cell.length_a   1.000
_cell.length_b   1.000
_cell.length_c   1.000
_cell.angle_alpha   90.00
_cell.angle_beta   90.00
_cell.angle_gamma   90.00
#
_symmetry.space_group_name_H-M   'P 1'
#
loop_
_entity.id
_entity.type
_entity.pdbx_description
1 polymer ?
#
loop_
_entity_poly.entity_id
_entity_poly.type
_entity_poly.pdbx_seq_one_letter_code
_entity_poly.pdbx_strand_id
1 'polypeptide(L)'
;MNDPRRILVTGAAGLVATALRPFLRERYEEVVLTDLRPVIDLEAGEEFFEGNLEDLGFVKGVCQGVDAILHLGGLVGAHYTFEEVLGPNIVGTHHVFEAAVENGIRRVVFASSHHAVGFTPRGEFIDHRTRPRPNGEYGVSKAYGEAAASYFVDNFDLEILSIRIGYVGREVSTERRLHTWISPRDLAELIHIGFTVPNLGHEIVYGVSEVPDPFFENSNATRLGYRPRDRAVDHVTDPALLAEHPDATTIEGGVIGGGFASAGFAGDPHKVLKSS
;
A
#
# COMPACT_ATOMS: atom_id res chain seq x y z
N MET A 1 1.65 -20.32 14.04
CA MET A 1 0.83 -19.19 14.58
C MET A 1 -0.61 -19.47 14.16
N ASN A 2 -1.59 -19.18 15.00
CA ASN A 2 -2.98 -19.22 14.58
C ASN A 2 -3.27 -17.99 13.72
N ASP A 3 -4.25 -18.08 12.82
CA ASP A 3 -4.73 -16.92 12.07
C ASP A 3 -5.22 -15.85 13.03
N PRO A 4 -5.00 -14.55 12.73
CA PRO A 4 -5.50 -13.48 13.58
C PRO A 4 -7.04 -13.50 13.60
N ARG A 5 -7.63 -13.24 14.76
CA ARG A 5 -9.08 -13.17 14.93
C ARG A 5 -9.56 -11.72 14.98
N ARG A 6 -8.81 -10.85 15.64
CA ARG A 6 -9.09 -9.43 15.80
C ARG A 6 -7.99 -8.60 15.12
N ILE A 7 -8.35 -7.82 14.10
CA ILE A 7 -7.41 -6.97 13.37
C ILE A 7 -7.73 -5.49 13.52
N LEU A 8 -6.68 -4.66 13.54
CA LEU A 8 -6.82 -3.20 13.44
C LEU A 8 -6.61 -2.74 12.00
N VAL A 9 -7.50 -1.89 11.51
CA VAL A 9 -7.38 -1.20 10.21
C VAL A 9 -7.31 0.30 10.44
N THR A 10 -6.18 0.92 10.16
CA THR A 10 -6.04 2.38 10.20
C THR A 10 -6.36 2.97 8.83
N GLY A 11 -6.80 4.24 8.78
CA GLY A 11 -7.22 4.86 7.53
C GLY A 11 -8.56 4.29 7.02
N ALA A 12 -9.42 3.91 7.96
CA ALA A 12 -10.64 3.12 7.72
C ALA A 12 -11.70 3.84 6.88
N ALA A 13 -11.73 5.17 6.87
CA ALA A 13 -12.62 5.97 6.03
C ALA A 13 -12.05 6.24 4.62
N GLY A 14 -10.88 5.65 4.29
CA GLY A 14 -10.25 5.76 2.97
C GLY A 14 -10.84 4.81 1.94
N LEU A 15 -10.62 5.10 0.65
CA LEU A 15 -11.14 4.30 -0.47
C LEU A 15 -10.67 2.83 -0.41
N VAL A 16 -9.41 2.59 -0.07
CA VAL A 16 -8.85 1.23 0.00
C VAL A 16 -9.52 0.43 1.12
N ALA A 17 -9.61 1.00 2.32
CA ALA A 17 -10.26 0.35 3.46
C ALA A 17 -11.73 0.06 3.16
N THR A 18 -12.48 1.03 2.63
CA THR A 18 -13.89 0.86 2.25
C THR A 18 -14.08 -0.30 1.27
N ALA A 19 -13.18 -0.43 0.28
CA ALA A 19 -13.24 -1.54 -0.68
C ALA A 19 -12.88 -2.90 -0.07
N LEU A 20 -12.02 -2.91 0.96
CA LEU A 20 -11.54 -4.13 1.62
C LEU A 20 -12.48 -4.66 2.71
N ARG A 21 -13.22 -3.79 3.40
CA ARG A 21 -14.07 -4.16 4.57
C ARG A 21 -14.91 -5.41 4.38
N PRO A 22 -15.63 -5.62 3.23
CA PRO A 22 -16.39 -6.85 3.03
C PRO A 22 -15.52 -8.12 3.12
N PHE A 23 -14.34 -8.11 2.49
CA PHE A 23 -13.42 -9.25 2.47
C PHE A 23 -12.75 -9.48 3.83
N LEU A 24 -12.49 -8.40 4.59
CA LEU A 24 -11.93 -8.51 5.93
C LEU A 24 -12.94 -9.13 6.90
N ARG A 25 -14.22 -8.70 6.87
CA ARG A 25 -15.29 -9.28 7.70
C ARG A 25 -15.58 -10.74 7.40
N GLU A 26 -15.42 -11.18 6.15
CA GLU A 26 -15.57 -12.60 5.80
C GLU A 26 -14.47 -13.49 6.42
N ARG A 27 -13.33 -12.90 6.76
CA ARG A 27 -12.13 -13.65 7.17
C ARG A 27 -11.77 -13.50 8.64
N TYR A 28 -12.05 -12.34 9.25
CA TYR A 28 -11.71 -12.04 10.63
C TYR A 28 -12.95 -11.86 11.48
N GLU A 29 -12.87 -12.32 12.74
CA GLU A 29 -14.04 -12.27 13.65
C GLU A 29 -14.35 -10.84 14.07
N GLU A 30 -13.32 -10.01 14.28
CA GLU A 30 -13.43 -8.63 14.71
C GLU A 30 -12.49 -7.74 13.88
N VAL A 31 -13.05 -6.64 13.36
CA VAL A 31 -12.32 -5.62 12.59
C VAL A 31 -12.43 -4.29 13.32
N VAL A 32 -11.37 -3.89 14.00
CA VAL A 32 -11.25 -2.58 14.64
C VAL A 32 -10.85 -1.57 13.57
N LEU A 33 -11.63 -0.52 13.42
CA LEU A 33 -11.45 0.53 12.44
C LEU A 33 -11.04 1.83 13.13
N THR A 34 -10.06 2.56 12.56
CA THR A 34 -9.72 3.90 13.04
C THR A 34 -9.40 4.86 11.90
N ASP A 35 -9.86 6.09 12.03
CA ASP A 35 -9.62 7.21 11.10
C ASP A 35 -9.87 8.55 11.82
N LEU A 36 -9.41 9.66 11.26
CA LEU A 36 -9.80 11.02 11.65
C LEU A 36 -11.24 11.37 11.29
N ARG A 37 -11.80 10.66 10.30
CA ARG A 37 -13.17 10.85 9.82
C ARG A 37 -14.02 9.67 10.24
N PRO A 38 -15.27 9.90 10.63
CA PRO A 38 -16.15 8.84 11.07
C PRO A 38 -16.42 7.81 9.94
N VAL A 39 -16.49 6.54 10.32
CA VAL A 39 -17.06 5.47 9.52
C VAL A 39 -18.48 5.26 10.02
N ILE A 40 -19.47 5.62 9.21
CA ILE A 40 -20.89 5.70 9.64
C ILE A 40 -21.71 4.46 9.32
N ASP A 41 -21.21 3.58 8.46
CA ASP A 41 -21.89 2.37 7.96
C ASP A 41 -21.25 1.10 8.52
N LEU A 42 -21.10 1.03 9.85
CA LEU A 42 -20.53 -0.13 10.52
C LEU A 42 -21.42 -1.36 10.36
N GLU A 43 -20.81 -2.47 10.08
CA GLU A 43 -21.45 -3.77 9.97
C GLU A 43 -21.12 -4.66 11.17
N ALA A 44 -21.80 -5.79 11.29
CA ALA A 44 -21.53 -6.75 12.37
C ALA A 44 -20.06 -7.21 12.36
N GLY A 45 -19.43 -7.21 13.54
CA GLY A 45 -18.00 -7.53 13.70
C GLY A 45 -17.06 -6.35 13.50
N GLU A 46 -17.58 -5.15 13.20
CA GLU A 46 -16.78 -3.92 13.11
C GLU A 46 -16.98 -3.02 14.33
N GLU A 47 -15.89 -2.45 14.80
CA GLU A 47 -15.85 -1.44 15.86
C GLU A 47 -15.02 -0.25 15.37
N PHE A 48 -15.45 0.98 15.65
CA PHE A 48 -14.77 2.19 15.18
C PHE A 48 -14.35 3.11 16.31
N PHE A 49 -13.11 3.59 16.23
CA PHE A 49 -12.53 4.59 17.11
C PHE A 49 -12.02 5.78 16.29
N GLU A 50 -12.60 6.94 16.50
CA GLU A 50 -12.15 8.18 15.89
C GLU A 50 -10.87 8.67 16.60
N GLY A 51 -9.81 8.97 15.84
CA GLY A 51 -8.58 9.50 16.42
C GLY A 51 -7.45 9.72 15.42
N ASN A 52 -6.41 10.38 15.91
CA ASN A 52 -5.25 10.79 15.12
C ASN A 52 -4.08 9.86 15.37
N LEU A 53 -3.47 9.34 14.31
CA LEU A 53 -2.26 8.51 14.38
C LEU A 53 -1.02 9.27 14.90
N GLU A 54 -1.06 10.60 14.89
CA GLU A 54 -0.04 11.44 15.50
C GLU A 54 -0.10 11.43 17.05
N ASP A 55 -1.21 10.99 17.63
CA ASP A 55 -1.34 10.76 19.07
C ASP A 55 -0.93 9.33 19.43
N LEU A 56 0.30 9.16 19.88
CA LEU A 56 0.84 7.85 20.28
C LEU A 56 -0.01 7.18 21.37
N GLY A 57 -0.54 7.95 22.32
CA GLY A 57 -1.39 7.43 23.39
C GLY A 57 -2.68 6.81 22.85
N PHE A 58 -3.31 7.49 21.91
CA PHE A 58 -4.47 6.97 21.20
C PHE A 58 -4.13 5.68 20.42
N VAL A 59 -3.02 5.69 19.64
CA VAL A 59 -2.63 4.52 18.82
C VAL A 59 -2.35 3.31 19.72
N LYS A 60 -1.65 3.50 20.86
CA LYS A 60 -1.43 2.42 21.84
C LYS A 60 -2.74 1.88 22.41
N GLY A 61 -3.70 2.76 22.67
CA GLY A 61 -5.02 2.37 23.20
C GLY A 61 -5.82 1.53 22.21
N VAL A 62 -5.89 1.93 20.92
CA VAL A 62 -6.67 1.22 19.91
C VAL A 62 -6.01 -0.11 19.48
N CYS A 63 -4.73 -0.30 19.76
CA CYS A 63 -4.00 -1.55 19.56
C CYS A 63 -4.24 -2.61 20.64
N GLN A 64 -4.93 -2.29 21.76
CA GLN A 64 -5.14 -3.25 22.84
C GLN A 64 -6.00 -4.44 22.41
N GLY A 65 -5.48 -5.64 22.63
CA GLY A 65 -6.18 -6.89 22.30
C GLY A 65 -6.29 -7.19 20.81
N VAL A 66 -5.50 -6.53 19.98
CA VAL A 66 -5.42 -6.74 18.52
C VAL A 66 -4.35 -7.78 18.20
N ASP A 67 -4.63 -8.70 17.29
CA ASP A 67 -3.69 -9.75 16.87
C ASP A 67 -2.77 -9.30 15.72
N ALA A 68 -3.29 -8.43 14.82
CA ALA A 68 -2.56 -7.95 13.66
C ALA A 68 -3.04 -6.56 13.20
N ILE A 69 -2.17 -5.79 12.53
CA ILE A 69 -2.47 -4.43 12.07
C ILE A 69 -2.38 -4.34 10.54
N LEU A 70 -3.44 -3.83 9.92
CA LEU A 70 -3.44 -3.33 8.55
C LEU A 70 -3.32 -1.81 8.58
N HIS A 71 -2.13 -1.31 8.27
CA HIS A 71 -1.86 0.13 8.29
C HIS A 71 -2.05 0.74 6.91
N LEU A 72 -3.24 1.34 6.68
CA LEU A 72 -3.60 2.09 5.46
C LEU A 72 -3.60 3.61 5.68
N GLY A 73 -3.50 4.07 6.93
CA GLY A 73 -3.55 5.48 7.30
C GLY A 73 -2.47 6.31 6.62
N GLY A 74 -2.86 7.51 6.18
CA GLY A 74 -1.98 8.49 5.54
C GLY A 74 -2.65 9.23 4.41
N LEU A 75 -2.09 10.40 4.08
CA LEU A 75 -2.52 11.21 2.93
C LEU A 75 -1.94 10.64 1.64
N VAL A 76 -2.78 10.56 0.60
CA VAL A 76 -2.42 10.05 -0.73
C VAL A 76 -2.68 11.12 -1.78
N GLY A 77 -1.65 11.63 -2.43
CA GLY A 77 -1.79 12.63 -3.48
C GLY A 77 -0.45 13.15 -3.98
N ALA A 78 -0.46 13.71 -5.19
CA ALA A 78 0.72 14.31 -5.82
C ALA A 78 0.95 15.77 -5.40
N HIS A 79 -0.03 16.39 -4.73
CA HIS A 79 -0.07 17.84 -4.45
C HIS A 79 0.25 18.20 -2.99
N TYR A 80 0.42 17.20 -2.13
CA TYR A 80 0.75 17.45 -0.73
C TYR A 80 2.20 17.87 -0.55
N THR A 81 2.42 18.83 0.35
CA THR A 81 3.76 19.25 0.78
C THR A 81 4.35 18.28 1.80
N PHE A 82 5.64 18.42 2.09
CA PHE A 82 6.31 17.63 3.13
C PHE A 82 5.66 17.83 4.51
N GLU A 83 5.33 19.08 4.86
CA GLU A 83 4.70 19.41 6.14
C GLU A 83 3.35 18.74 6.32
N GLU A 84 2.57 18.62 5.23
CA GLU A 84 1.26 17.96 5.28
C GLU A 84 1.38 16.45 5.45
N VAL A 85 2.34 15.79 4.81
CA VAL A 85 2.53 14.34 4.93
C VAL A 85 3.34 13.93 6.16
N LEU A 86 4.08 14.85 6.79
CA LEU A 86 4.96 14.56 7.92
C LEU A 86 4.20 13.94 9.09
N GLY A 87 3.13 14.58 9.54
CA GLY A 87 2.32 14.07 10.64
C GLY A 87 1.69 12.70 10.32
N PRO A 88 0.72 12.63 9.40
CA PRO A 88 -0.05 11.42 9.19
C PRO A 88 0.76 10.25 8.59
N ASN A 89 1.71 10.53 7.67
CA ASN A 89 2.39 9.47 6.92
C ASN A 89 3.71 9.02 7.57
N ILE A 90 4.44 9.92 8.21
CA ILE A 90 5.77 9.63 8.79
C ILE A 90 5.62 9.37 10.29
N VAL A 91 5.14 10.36 11.06
CA VAL A 91 4.96 10.22 12.51
C VAL A 91 3.93 9.15 12.81
N GLY A 92 2.76 9.18 12.15
CA GLY A 92 1.70 8.20 12.34
C GLY A 92 2.13 6.77 12.02
N THR A 93 2.90 6.56 10.94
CA THR A 93 3.46 5.23 10.62
C THR A 93 4.42 4.75 11.70
N HIS A 94 5.29 5.63 12.21
CA HIS A 94 6.21 5.30 13.29
C HIS A 94 5.44 4.90 14.57
N HIS A 95 4.43 5.67 14.95
CA HIS A 95 3.57 5.39 16.11
C HIS A 95 2.83 4.04 15.99
N VAL A 96 2.36 3.68 14.80
CA VAL A 96 1.72 2.38 14.58
C VAL A 96 2.70 1.23 14.84
N PHE A 97 3.93 1.32 14.35
CA PHE A 97 4.95 0.28 14.60
C PHE A 97 5.37 0.25 16.07
N GLU A 98 5.55 1.41 16.71
CA GLU A 98 5.86 1.50 18.15
C GLU A 98 4.73 0.91 18.99
N ALA A 99 3.47 1.23 18.68
CA ALA A 99 2.32 0.69 19.39
C ALA A 99 2.18 -0.82 19.20
N ALA A 100 2.53 -1.35 18.02
CA ALA A 100 2.57 -2.79 17.78
C ALA A 100 3.56 -3.48 18.71
N VAL A 101 4.78 -2.95 18.83
CA VAL A 101 5.81 -3.47 19.75
C VAL A 101 5.30 -3.47 21.19
N GLU A 102 4.78 -2.33 21.67
CA GLU A 102 4.34 -2.20 23.06
C GLU A 102 3.14 -3.09 23.42
N ASN A 103 2.26 -3.37 22.47
CA ASN A 103 1.10 -4.26 22.65
C ASN A 103 1.42 -5.74 22.35
N GLY A 104 2.67 -6.07 22.00
CA GLY A 104 3.08 -7.43 21.66
C GLY A 104 2.49 -7.95 20.35
N ILE A 105 2.01 -7.06 19.47
CA ILE A 105 1.50 -7.40 18.15
C ILE A 105 2.69 -7.62 17.22
N ARG A 106 2.83 -8.82 16.69
CA ARG A 106 3.96 -9.15 15.81
C ARG A 106 3.69 -8.90 14.33
N ARG A 107 2.43 -8.91 13.90
CA ARG A 107 2.05 -8.87 12.49
C ARG A 107 1.53 -7.53 12.07
N VAL A 108 2.22 -6.91 11.10
CA VAL A 108 1.77 -5.68 10.47
C VAL A 108 1.82 -5.82 8.95
N VAL A 109 0.75 -5.42 8.27
CA VAL A 109 0.76 -5.16 6.83
C VAL A 109 0.76 -3.65 6.64
N PHE A 110 1.81 -3.14 6.02
CA PHE A 110 1.99 -1.72 5.72
C PHE A 110 1.62 -1.42 4.26
N ALA A 111 0.68 -0.51 4.07
CA ALA A 111 0.37 0.02 2.75
C ALA A 111 1.47 0.97 2.26
N SER A 112 2.51 0.40 1.65
CA SER A 112 3.44 1.15 0.81
C SER A 112 2.79 1.46 -0.53
N SER A 113 3.54 1.98 -1.48
CA SER A 113 3.03 2.39 -2.79
C SER A 113 4.09 2.19 -3.86
N HIS A 114 3.67 1.87 -5.10
CA HIS A 114 4.55 1.96 -6.26
C HIS A 114 5.13 3.37 -6.48
N HIS A 115 4.55 4.41 -5.86
CA HIS A 115 5.11 5.76 -5.85
C HIS A 115 6.41 5.89 -5.04
N ALA A 116 6.75 4.93 -4.19
CA ALA A 116 8.09 4.85 -3.56
C ALA A 116 9.22 4.63 -4.59
N VAL A 117 8.88 4.08 -5.76
CA VAL A 117 9.78 3.86 -6.90
C VAL A 117 9.28 4.57 -8.18
N GLY A 118 8.42 5.56 -8.03
CA GLY A 118 7.61 6.16 -9.11
C GLY A 118 8.38 6.85 -10.22
N PHE A 119 9.61 7.35 -10.00
CA PHE A 119 10.47 7.88 -11.04
C PHE A 119 11.30 6.82 -11.79
N THR A 120 11.05 5.54 -11.56
CA THR A 120 11.69 4.50 -12.37
C THR A 120 11.07 4.49 -13.78
N PRO A 121 11.87 4.53 -14.86
CA PRO A 121 11.38 4.44 -16.23
C PRO A 121 10.58 3.15 -16.48
N ARG A 122 9.52 3.24 -17.30
CA ARG A 122 8.83 2.07 -17.82
C ARG A 122 9.81 1.26 -18.67
N GLY A 123 9.82 -0.04 -18.50
CA GLY A 123 10.74 -0.93 -19.22
C GLY A 123 12.07 -1.22 -18.50
N GLU A 124 12.37 -0.54 -17.39
CA GLU A 124 13.41 -1.04 -16.47
C GLU A 124 12.90 -2.29 -15.72
N PHE A 125 13.82 -3.16 -15.33
CA PHE A 125 13.49 -4.28 -14.44
C PHE A 125 13.21 -3.75 -13.04
N ILE A 126 12.00 -3.97 -12.53
CA ILE A 126 11.53 -3.45 -11.25
C ILE A 126 11.04 -4.62 -10.40
N ASP A 127 11.75 -4.91 -9.31
CA ASP A 127 11.41 -5.94 -8.34
C ASP A 127 11.29 -5.37 -6.91
N HIS A 128 11.13 -6.25 -5.93
CA HIS A 128 11.07 -5.89 -4.50
C HIS A 128 12.38 -5.24 -3.99
N ARG A 129 13.52 -5.45 -4.64
CA ARG A 129 14.84 -4.89 -4.28
C ARG A 129 15.13 -3.56 -4.96
N THR A 130 14.29 -3.13 -5.87
CA THR A 130 14.45 -1.85 -6.55
C THR A 130 14.53 -0.74 -5.52
N ARG A 131 15.64 0.00 -5.55
CA ARG A 131 15.88 1.11 -4.62
C ARG A 131 14.81 2.20 -4.76
N PRO A 132 14.46 2.91 -3.69
CA PRO A 132 13.52 4.01 -3.77
C PRO A 132 13.94 5.08 -4.77
N ARG A 133 12.98 5.47 -5.63
CA ARG A 133 13.01 6.62 -6.55
C ARG A 133 11.65 7.32 -6.48
N PRO A 134 11.32 7.93 -5.33
CA PRO A 134 9.97 8.48 -5.09
C PRO A 134 9.69 9.66 -6.02
N ASN A 135 8.45 9.77 -6.46
CA ASN A 135 7.98 10.79 -7.39
C ASN A 135 7.10 11.87 -6.72
N GLY A 136 7.41 12.24 -5.51
CA GLY A 136 6.73 13.26 -4.72
C GLY A 136 6.76 12.95 -3.24
N GLU A 137 6.30 13.87 -2.40
CA GLU A 137 6.38 13.77 -0.93
C GLU A 137 5.62 12.54 -0.39
N TYR A 138 4.49 12.21 -1.03
CA TYR A 138 3.79 10.96 -0.74
C TYR A 138 4.69 9.73 -0.97
N GLY A 139 5.38 9.66 -2.10
CA GLY A 139 6.32 8.57 -2.40
C GLY A 139 7.48 8.50 -1.41
N VAL A 140 8.02 9.69 -1.01
CA VAL A 140 9.06 9.81 0.04
C VAL A 140 8.55 9.22 1.35
N SER A 141 7.34 9.56 1.77
CA SER A 141 6.76 9.05 3.02
C SER A 141 6.58 7.52 3.00
N LYS A 142 6.25 6.93 1.84
CA LYS A 142 6.13 5.47 1.70
C LYS A 142 7.50 4.77 1.72
N ALA A 143 8.52 5.36 1.11
CA ALA A 143 9.90 4.88 1.20
C ALA A 143 10.43 4.96 2.65
N TYR A 144 10.08 6.01 3.40
CA TYR A 144 10.35 6.08 4.84
C TYR A 144 9.70 4.92 5.59
N GLY A 145 8.42 4.62 5.33
CA GLY A 145 7.71 3.53 5.99
C GLY A 145 8.34 2.16 5.73
N GLU A 146 8.85 1.89 4.51
CA GLU A 146 9.61 0.68 4.20
C GLU A 146 10.93 0.60 4.99
N ALA A 147 11.67 1.71 5.12
CA ALA A 147 12.89 1.77 5.92
C ALA A 147 12.60 1.60 7.42
N ALA A 148 11.54 2.23 7.93
CA ALA A 148 11.09 2.06 9.30
C ALA A 148 10.66 0.62 9.58
N ALA A 149 9.94 -0.03 8.64
CA ALA A 149 9.56 -1.44 8.76
C ALA A 149 10.78 -2.35 8.95
N SER A 150 11.85 -2.16 8.15
CA SER A 150 13.11 -2.89 8.33
C SER A 150 13.70 -2.69 9.72
N TYR A 151 13.76 -1.43 10.19
CA TYR A 151 14.28 -1.10 11.52
C TYR A 151 13.49 -1.80 12.64
N PHE A 152 12.15 -1.78 12.56
CA PHE A 152 11.32 -2.40 13.60
C PHE A 152 11.36 -3.93 13.57
N VAL A 153 11.50 -4.53 12.39
CA VAL A 153 11.70 -5.99 12.26
C VAL A 153 13.03 -6.41 12.86
N ASP A 154 14.12 -5.71 12.52
CA ASP A 154 15.46 -6.09 12.97
C ASP A 154 15.68 -5.86 14.47
N ASN A 155 15.00 -4.87 15.08
CA ASN A 155 15.22 -4.49 16.47
C ASN A 155 14.15 -5.00 17.45
N PHE A 156 12.93 -5.32 17.00
CA PHE A 156 11.80 -5.57 17.88
C PHE A 156 10.97 -6.81 17.52
N ASP A 157 11.49 -7.72 16.72
CA ASP A 157 10.82 -8.97 16.31
C ASP A 157 9.44 -8.78 15.63
N LEU A 158 9.18 -7.62 15.03
CA LEU A 158 8.01 -7.47 14.19
C LEU A 158 8.18 -8.30 12.91
N GLU A 159 7.06 -8.68 12.32
CA GLU A 159 7.00 -9.29 11.00
C GLU A 159 6.11 -8.41 10.12
N ILE A 160 6.71 -7.75 9.12
CA ILE A 160 6.02 -6.70 8.35
C ILE A 160 6.03 -7.04 6.86
N LEU A 161 4.83 -7.08 6.25
CA LEU A 161 4.69 -7.06 4.80
C LEU A 161 4.42 -5.64 4.33
N SER A 162 5.36 -5.05 3.59
CA SER A 162 5.16 -3.78 2.88
C SER A 162 4.62 -4.05 1.49
N ILE A 163 3.38 -3.64 1.23
CA ILE A 163 2.76 -3.80 -0.09
C ILE A 163 2.90 -2.50 -0.86
N ARG A 164 3.72 -2.46 -1.89
CA ARG A 164 3.76 -1.38 -2.88
C ARG A 164 2.48 -1.45 -3.72
N ILE A 165 1.39 -0.91 -3.18
CA ILE A 165 0.07 -0.98 -3.79
C ILE A 165 0.08 -0.19 -5.09
N GLY A 166 -0.49 -0.79 -6.15
CA GLY A 166 -0.81 -0.13 -7.39
C GLY A 166 -2.10 0.70 -7.30
N TYR A 167 -3.03 0.49 -8.22
CA TYR A 167 -4.33 1.12 -8.18
C TYR A 167 -5.41 0.14 -7.70
N VAL A 168 -6.03 0.43 -6.58
CA VAL A 168 -7.13 -0.38 -6.03
C VAL A 168 -8.46 0.11 -6.60
N GLY A 169 -9.24 -0.74 -7.21
CA GLY A 169 -10.54 -0.36 -7.74
C GLY A 169 -11.30 -1.52 -8.38
N ARG A 170 -12.58 -1.26 -8.71
CA ARG A 170 -13.43 -2.22 -9.41
C ARG A 170 -13.25 -2.16 -10.92
N GLU A 171 -12.71 -1.06 -11.43
CA GLU A 171 -12.62 -0.74 -12.86
C GLU A 171 -11.23 -0.26 -13.24
N VAL A 172 -10.85 -0.53 -14.47
CA VAL A 172 -9.63 -0.03 -15.13
C VAL A 172 -10.04 1.03 -16.13
N SER A 173 -9.77 2.30 -15.85
CA SER A 173 -10.24 3.46 -16.61
C SER A 173 -9.12 4.28 -17.26
N THR A 174 -7.88 3.82 -17.20
CA THR A 174 -6.73 4.44 -17.91
C THR A 174 -5.72 3.36 -18.30
N GLU A 175 -4.92 3.62 -19.34
CA GLU A 175 -3.84 2.73 -19.78
C GLU A 175 -2.90 2.37 -18.60
N ARG A 176 -2.44 3.34 -17.85
CA ARG A 176 -1.52 3.11 -16.75
C ARG A 176 -2.12 2.16 -15.68
N ARG A 177 -3.44 2.27 -15.41
CA ARG A 177 -4.10 1.37 -14.46
C ARG A 177 -4.13 -0.07 -14.95
N LEU A 178 -4.11 -0.29 -16.26
CA LEU A 178 -3.98 -1.65 -16.84
C LEU A 178 -2.76 -2.39 -16.26
N HIS A 179 -1.65 -1.69 -16.03
CA HIS A 179 -0.38 -2.28 -15.58
C HIS A 179 -0.18 -2.23 -14.07
N THR A 180 -1.05 -1.51 -13.33
CA THR A 180 -0.89 -1.29 -11.89
C THR A 180 -2.12 -1.67 -11.07
N TRP A 181 -3.17 -2.18 -11.69
CA TRP A 181 -4.42 -2.49 -11.03
C TRP A 181 -4.33 -3.69 -10.09
N ILE A 182 -5.02 -3.57 -8.96
CA ILE A 182 -5.31 -4.69 -8.07
C ILE A 182 -6.79 -4.65 -7.67
N SER A 183 -7.44 -5.80 -7.71
CA SER A 183 -8.79 -5.94 -7.17
C SER A 183 -8.77 -5.89 -5.64
N PRO A 184 -9.87 -5.45 -5.01
CA PRO A 184 -9.99 -5.54 -3.55
C PRO A 184 -9.85 -6.98 -3.03
N ARG A 185 -10.34 -7.98 -3.75
CA ARG A 185 -10.21 -9.40 -3.41
C ARG A 185 -8.76 -9.86 -3.37
N ASP A 186 -8.00 -9.56 -4.40
CA ASP A 186 -6.60 -9.94 -4.50
C ASP A 186 -5.73 -9.20 -3.47
N LEU A 187 -6.08 -7.93 -3.18
CA LEU A 187 -5.41 -7.18 -2.12
C LEU A 187 -5.70 -7.78 -0.74
N ALA A 188 -6.94 -8.21 -0.48
CA ALA A 188 -7.29 -8.88 0.77
C ALA A 188 -6.52 -10.20 0.94
N GLU A 189 -6.25 -10.92 -0.15
CA GLU A 189 -5.42 -12.12 -0.13
C GLU A 189 -3.95 -11.80 0.21
N LEU A 190 -3.35 -10.75 -0.39
CA LEU A 190 -2.00 -10.30 -0.03
C LEU A 190 -1.92 -9.90 1.45
N ILE A 191 -2.93 -9.21 1.97
CA ILE A 191 -2.99 -8.82 3.38
C ILE A 191 -3.00 -10.07 4.26
N HIS A 192 -3.83 -11.06 3.94
CA HIS A 192 -3.89 -12.30 4.69
C HIS A 192 -2.56 -13.06 4.68
N ILE A 193 -1.89 -13.12 3.54
CA ILE A 193 -0.54 -13.68 3.43
C ILE A 193 0.42 -12.98 4.40
N GLY A 194 0.40 -11.65 4.45
CA GLY A 194 1.23 -10.86 5.38
C GLY A 194 0.96 -11.18 6.85
N PHE A 195 -0.27 -11.54 7.19
CA PHE A 195 -0.63 -11.91 8.55
C PHE A 195 -0.29 -13.35 8.93
N THR A 196 -0.19 -14.26 7.96
CA THR A 196 -0.17 -15.72 8.23
C THR A 196 1.10 -16.45 7.80
N VAL A 197 1.84 -15.94 6.80
CA VAL A 197 3.07 -16.59 6.33
C VAL A 197 4.10 -16.68 7.48
N PRO A 198 4.61 -17.87 7.79
CA PRO A 198 5.59 -18.03 8.87
C PRO A 198 6.94 -17.42 8.52
N ASN A 199 7.63 -16.86 9.54
CA ASN A 199 8.96 -16.29 9.42
C ASN A 199 9.06 -15.22 8.31
N LEU A 200 8.08 -14.32 8.27
CA LEU A 200 7.97 -13.30 7.23
C LEU A 200 9.18 -12.33 7.24
N GLY A 201 9.63 -11.91 8.44
CA GLY A 201 10.61 -10.82 8.56
C GLY A 201 10.06 -9.52 7.97
N HIS A 202 10.91 -8.76 7.24
CA HIS A 202 10.46 -7.65 6.41
C HIS A 202 10.48 -8.05 4.94
N GLU A 203 9.32 -8.09 4.33
CA GLU A 203 9.16 -8.39 2.91
C GLU A 203 8.46 -7.24 2.18
N ILE A 204 8.88 -6.99 0.94
CA ILE A 204 8.26 -6.03 0.04
C ILE A 204 7.67 -6.79 -1.15
N VAL A 205 6.42 -6.49 -1.50
CA VAL A 205 5.73 -7.04 -2.67
C VAL A 205 4.98 -5.94 -3.42
N TYR A 206 4.65 -6.19 -4.67
CA TYR A 206 3.76 -5.29 -5.41
C TYR A 206 2.31 -5.76 -5.31
N GLY A 207 1.44 -4.82 -4.95
CA GLY A 207 -0.01 -5.02 -4.93
C GLY A 207 -0.59 -4.84 -6.32
N VAL A 208 -0.54 -5.90 -7.12
CA VAL A 208 -1.11 -5.96 -8.47
C VAL A 208 -1.80 -7.31 -8.69
N SER A 209 -2.94 -7.30 -9.40
CA SER A 209 -3.61 -8.51 -9.90
C SER A 209 -2.91 -9.03 -11.16
N GLU A 210 -3.54 -9.93 -11.91
CA GLU A 210 -3.02 -10.31 -13.22
C GLU A 210 -3.20 -9.13 -14.19
N VAL A 211 -2.09 -8.57 -14.66
CA VAL A 211 -2.03 -7.40 -15.56
C VAL A 211 -1.27 -7.74 -16.85
N PRO A 212 -1.67 -7.21 -18.01
CA PRO A 212 -0.86 -7.32 -19.21
C PRO A 212 0.40 -6.46 -19.07
N ASP A 213 1.51 -6.89 -19.65
CA ASP A 213 2.79 -6.17 -19.64
C ASP A 213 3.12 -5.54 -18.28
N PRO A 214 3.34 -6.36 -17.23
CA PRO A 214 3.48 -5.87 -15.86
C PRO A 214 4.71 -4.97 -15.74
N PHE A 215 4.54 -3.81 -15.05
CA PHE A 215 5.69 -2.96 -14.71
C PHE A 215 6.61 -3.60 -13.68
N PHE A 216 6.08 -4.58 -12.93
CA PHE A 216 6.76 -5.14 -11.76
C PHE A 216 6.99 -6.64 -11.91
N GLU A 217 8.21 -7.07 -11.65
CA GLU A 217 8.51 -8.45 -11.39
C GLU A 217 8.09 -8.77 -9.94
N ASN A 218 7.13 -9.66 -9.75
CA ASN A 218 6.50 -9.92 -8.45
C ASN A 218 6.67 -11.38 -7.96
N SER A 219 7.80 -12.02 -8.34
CA SER A 219 8.15 -13.39 -7.90
C SER A 219 8.21 -13.50 -6.39
N ASN A 220 8.55 -12.40 -5.70
CA ASN A 220 8.55 -12.36 -4.25
C ASN A 220 7.15 -12.61 -3.65
N ALA A 221 6.11 -11.95 -4.18
CA ALA A 221 4.74 -12.24 -3.78
C ALA A 221 4.35 -13.69 -4.09
N THR A 222 4.75 -14.18 -5.26
CA THR A 222 4.53 -15.58 -5.67
C THR A 222 5.21 -16.56 -4.72
N ARG A 223 6.44 -16.28 -4.26
CA ARG A 223 7.17 -17.08 -3.27
C ARG A 223 6.44 -17.15 -1.92
N LEU A 224 5.82 -16.04 -1.51
CA LEU A 224 5.01 -15.96 -0.29
C LEU A 224 3.64 -16.65 -0.43
N GLY A 225 3.27 -17.12 -1.62
CA GLY A 225 2.03 -17.87 -1.87
C GLY A 225 0.96 -17.07 -2.61
N TYR A 226 1.21 -15.80 -2.95
CA TYR A 226 0.24 -14.99 -3.68
C TYR A 226 -0.02 -15.52 -5.10
N ARG A 227 -1.31 -15.65 -5.42
CA ARG A 227 -1.81 -16.03 -6.75
C ARG A 227 -3.02 -15.15 -7.05
N PRO A 228 -2.87 -14.11 -7.89
CA PRO A 228 -4.00 -13.25 -8.26
C PRO A 228 -5.09 -14.07 -8.93
N ARG A 229 -6.34 -13.72 -8.69
CA ARG A 229 -7.53 -14.37 -9.26
C ARG A 229 -8.24 -13.48 -10.27
N ASP A 230 -8.03 -12.17 -10.17
CA ASP A 230 -8.67 -11.20 -11.04
C ASP A 230 -7.68 -10.70 -12.09
N ARG A 231 -8.20 -10.42 -13.29
CA ARG A 231 -7.41 -9.94 -14.43
C ARG A 231 -7.82 -8.51 -14.77
N ALA A 232 -6.86 -7.60 -14.88
CA ALA A 232 -7.13 -6.19 -15.18
C ALA A 232 -7.93 -6.02 -16.48
N VAL A 233 -7.66 -6.85 -17.50
CA VAL A 233 -8.33 -6.78 -18.82
C VAL A 233 -9.83 -7.05 -18.74
N ASP A 234 -10.29 -7.81 -17.76
CA ASP A 234 -11.71 -8.13 -17.57
C ASP A 234 -12.49 -6.97 -16.89
N HIS A 235 -11.78 -5.96 -16.42
CA HIS A 235 -12.33 -4.80 -15.71
C HIS A 235 -12.13 -3.46 -16.45
N VAL A 236 -11.71 -3.53 -17.71
CA VAL A 236 -11.51 -2.36 -18.58
C VAL A 236 -12.85 -1.73 -18.93
N THR A 237 -12.98 -0.42 -18.69
CA THR A 237 -14.23 0.33 -19.00
C THR A 237 -14.35 0.73 -20.45
N ASP A 238 -13.23 0.95 -21.14
CA ASP A 238 -13.16 1.29 -22.56
C ASP A 238 -12.13 0.38 -23.25
N PRO A 239 -12.54 -0.49 -24.20
CA PRO A 239 -11.61 -1.35 -24.95
C PRO A 239 -10.49 -0.59 -25.69
N ALA A 240 -10.66 0.70 -25.99
CA ALA A 240 -9.63 1.52 -26.62
C ALA A 240 -8.36 1.63 -25.76
N LEU A 241 -8.47 1.51 -24.43
CA LEU A 241 -7.34 1.52 -23.51
C LEU A 241 -6.32 0.40 -23.78
N LEU A 242 -6.76 -0.71 -24.37
CA LEU A 242 -5.87 -1.85 -24.69
C LEU A 242 -4.91 -1.54 -25.85
N ALA A 243 -5.20 -0.51 -26.65
CA ALA A 243 -4.40 -0.06 -27.77
C ALA A 243 -3.73 1.31 -27.52
N GLU A 244 -3.89 1.86 -26.34
CA GLU A 244 -3.33 3.16 -25.97
C GLU A 244 -1.82 3.02 -25.67
N HIS A 245 -1.02 3.91 -26.25
CA HIS A 245 0.42 3.96 -26.04
C HIS A 245 0.81 5.36 -25.56
N PRO A 246 1.16 5.53 -24.28
CA PRO A 246 1.58 6.81 -23.75
C PRO A 246 2.91 7.26 -24.37
N ASP A 247 3.12 8.58 -24.49
CA ASP A 247 4.37 9.15 -24.97
C ASP A 247 5.50 8.92 -23.97
N ALA A 248 6.33 7.92 -24.24
CA ALA A 248 7.48 7.56 -23.40
C ALA A 248 8.56 8.64 -23.29
N THR A 249 8.49 9.72 -24.08
CA THR A 249 9.42 10.86 -24.00
C THR A 249 9.02 11.89 -22.95
N THR A 250 7.81 11.77 -22.40
CA THR A 250 7.30 12.61 -21.31
C THR A 250 7.49 11.93 -19.95
N ILE A 251 7.53 12.71 -18.87
CA ILE A 251 7.57 12.15 -17.52
C ILE A 251 6.32 11.30 -17.25
N GLU A 252 5.15 11.78 -17.63
CA GLU A 252 3.89 11.04 -17.41
C GLU A 252 3.86 9.68 -18.12
N GLY A 253 4.25 9.65 -19.37
CA GLY A 253 4.24 8.42 -20.16
C GLY A 253 5.47 7.53 -19.97
N GLY A 254 6.60 8.10 -19.56
CA GLY A 254 7.89 7.41 -19.51
C GLY A 254 8.24 6.76 -18.18
N VAL A 255 7.58 7.15 -17.06
CA VAL A 255 7.85 6.54 -15.75
C VAL A 255 6.62 5.86 -15.17
N ILE A 256 6.83 4.94 -14.23
CA ILE A 256 5.75 4.17 -13.62
C ILE A 256 4.80 5.02 -12.75
N GLY A 257 5.29 6.15 -12.22
CA GLY A 257 4.50 7.08 -11.41
C GLY A 257 3.40 7.82 -12.17
N GLY A 258 3.52 7.93 -13.50
CA GLY A 258 2.52 8.55 -14.36
C GLY A 258 2.20 9.99 -13.99
N GLY A 259 0.93 10.38 -14.00
CA GLY A 259 0.47 11.74 -13.67
C GLY A 259 0.89 12.25 -12.29
N PHE A 260 1.11 11.38 -11.30
CA PHE A 260 1.69 11.80 -10.02
C PHE A 260 3.16 12.24 -10.17
N ALA A 261 3.90 11.63 -11.10
CA ALA A 261 5.28 11.98 -11.34
C ALA A 261 5.43 13.28 -12.15
N SER A 262 4.47 13.59 -13.03
CA SER A 262 4.47 14.84 -13.79
C SER A 262 3.95 16.03 -12.98
N ALA A 263 3.13 15.81 -11.98
CA ALA A 263 2.60 16.85 -11.12
C ALA A 263 3.71 17.51 -10.30
N GLY A 264 3.97 18.78 -10.56
CA GLY A 264 5.05 19.54 -9.88
C GLY A 264 6.47 19.18 -10.31
N PHE A 265 6.67 18.37 -11.36
CA PHE A 265 8.01 18.06 -11.86
C PHE A 265 8.72 19.31 -12.41
N ALA A 266 9.88 19.63 -11.83
CA ALA A 266 10.70 20.77 -12.19
C ALA A 266 12.12 20.40 -12.69
N GLY A 267 12.37 19.08 -12.83
CA GLY A 267 13.68 18.56 -13.21
C GLY A 267 13.90 18.52 -14.74
N ASP A 268 14.97 17.85 -15.14
CA ASP A 268 15.26 17.55 -16.55
C ASP A 268 14.71 16.16 -16.89
N PRO A 269 13.69 16.04 -17.78
CA PRO A 269 13.13 14.76 -18.17
C PRO A 269 14.17 13.77 -18.71
N HIS A 270 15.16 14.28 -19.47
CA HIS A 270 16.21 13.41 -20.03
C HIS A 270 17.07 12.72 -18.98
N LYS A 271 17.23 13.32 -17.79
CA LYS A 271 17.97 12.69 -16.69
C LYS A 271 17.15 11.59 -15.99
N VAL A 272 15.84 11.74 -15.96
CA VAL A 272 14.94 10.78 -15.33
C VAL A 272 14.70 9.58 -16.24
N LEU A 273 14.46 9.83 -17.54
CA LEU A 273 14.09 8.83 -18.53
C LEU A 273 15.29 8.01 -19.07
N LYS A 274 16.53 8.45 -18.85
CA LYS A 274 17.70 7.62 -19.17
C LYS A 274 17.79 6.49 -18.16
N SER A 275 17.82 5.26 -18.66
CA SER A 275 18.17 4.06 -17.87
C SER A 275 19.53 4.30 -17.20
N SER A 276 19.61 3.95 -15.91
CA SER A 276 20.86 4.02 -15.14
C SER A 276 21.81 2.89 -15.51
#